data_5debe8cfa2129c424c2d593cf1d19258
#
_entry.id   5debe8cfa2129c424c2d593cf1d19258
#
_cell.length_a   1.000
_cell.length_b   1.000
_cell.length_c   1.000
_cell.angle_alpha   90.00
_cell.angle_beta   90.00
_cell.angle_gamma   90.00
#
_symmetry.space_group_name_H-M   'P 1'
#
loop_
_entity.id
_entity.type
_entity.pdbx_description
1 polymer ?
#
loop_
_entity_poly.entity_id
_entity_poly.type
_entity_poly.pdbx_seq_one_letter_code
_entity_poly.pdbx_strand_id
1 'polypeptide(L)'
;MSAPPRQPPLPGMKKAAAGTRSLPLWVSELPLIRPAMLCFALTLLASLLLLSLSASYRERQAQRLELARHTRAAAANLFNHVEAEKREIRSYEPQFLVLLRRGLIGEENRLAWIEAIRLSQERRKLLPISYDISAQQVLQVPLPIAIGQYQLRGSTMQLHMDLLHEMDLLNFFDDLRQAGYFAVQQCTLKRSGSGGNATAATLSADCSLLWLTLGSIAPAAQGRP
;
A
#
# COMPACT_ATOMS: atom_id res chain seq x y z
N MET A 1 -125.60 -7.90 -54.44
CA MET A 1 -124.47 -8.36 -53.64
C MET A 1 -123.28 -7.60 -54.14
N SER A 2 -122.97 -6.66 -53.34
CA SER A 2 -122.16 -5.48 -53.67
C SER A 2 -120.67 -5.69 -53.44
N ALA A 3 -119.90 -5.36 -54.42
CA ALA A 3 -118.44 -5.27 -54.30
C ALA A 3 -118.02 -3.88 -53.75
N PRO A 4 -117.11 -3.77 -52.84
CA PRO A 4 -116.61 -2.46 -52.31
C PRO A 4 -115.63 -1.81 -53.25
N PRO A 5 -115.47 -0.49 -53.19
CA PRO A 5 -114.72 0.32 -54.11
C PRO A 5 -113.21 0.22 -53.88
N ARG A 6 -112.43 0.34 -54.93
CA ARG A 6 -110.96 0.45 -54.92
C ARG A 6 -110.50 1.82 -54.39
N GLN A 7 -109.62 1.79 -53.45
CA GLN A 7 -108.88 3.00 -53.01
C GLN A 7 -107.77 3.37 -53.97
N PRO A 8 -107.45 4.63 -54.15
CA PRO A 8 -106.33 5.10 -54.97
C PRO A 8 -104.96 4.91 -54.33
N PRO A 9 -103.92 4.79 -55.14
CA PRO A 9 -102.53 4.58 -54.60
C PRO A 9 -101.96 5.81 -53.99
N LEU A 10 -101.28 5.63 -52.82
CA LEU A 10 -100.55 6.64 -52.10
C LEU A 10 -99.32 7.13 -52.87
N PRO A 11 -98.97 8.44 -52.80
CA PRO A 11 -97.82 8.99 -53.52
C PRO A 11 -96.47 8.53 -52.86
N GLY A 12 -95.57 8.18 -53.76
CA GLY A 12 -94.29 7.59 -53.44
C GLY A 12 -93.41 8.50 -52.48
N MET A 13 -92.96 7.85 -51.44
CA MET A 13 -91.94 8.40 -50.58
C MET A 13 -90.61 8.64 -51.36
N LYS A 14 -90.25 9.92 -51.58
CA LYS A 14 -88.97 10.28 -52.11
C LYS A 14 -87.90 9.87 -51.06
N LYS A 15 -86.96 8.96 -51.47
CA LYS A 15 -85.78 8.63 -50.72
C LYS A 15 -85.01 9.95 -50.40
N ALA A 16 -84.86 10.25 -49.14
CA ALA A 16 -83.99 11.29 -48.68
C ALA A 16 -82.56 11.06 -49.20
N ALA A 17 -82.09 11.96 -50.00
CA ALA A 17 -80.68 12.02 -50.41
C ALA A 17 -79.77 12.10 -49.17
N ALA A 18 -78.89 11.15 -49.06
CA ALA A 18 -77.84 11.15 -48.02
C ALA A 18 -77.06 12.48 -48.13
N GLY A 19 -77.18 13.32 -47.09
CA GLY A 19 -76.48 14.56 -47.03
C GLY A 19 -74.99 14.30 -47.10
N THR A 20 -74.35 14.68 -48.17
CA THR A 20 -72.90 14.81 -48.27
C THR A 20 -72.54 15.85 -47.29
N ARG A 21 -71.94 15.42 -46.16
CA ARG A 21 -71.26 16.36 -45.22
C ARG A 21 -70.28 17.16 -46.06
N SER A 22 -70.58 18.42 -46.30
CA SER A 22 -69.64 19.35 -46.89
C SER A 22 -68.47 19.46 -45.94
N LEU A 23 -67.34 18.91 -46.32
CA LEU A 23 -66.06 19.10 -45.60
C LEU A 23 -65.82 20.59 -45.50
N PRO A 24 -65.35 21.10 -44.35
CA PRO A 24 -65.12 22.52 -44.18
C PRO A 24 -64.15 23.04 -45.26
N LEU A 25 -64.38 24.25 -45.73
CA LEU A 25 -63.69 24.90 -46.87
C LEU A 25 -62.16 24.78 -46.80
N TRP A 26 -61.59 24.76 -45.60
CA TRP A 26 -60.16 24.60 -45.41
C TRP A 26 -59.62 23.20 -45.77
N VAL A 27 -60.49 22.18 -45.82
CA VAL A 27 -60.08 20.83 -46.25
C VAL A 27 -60.07 20.70 -47.78
N SER A 28 -60.86 21.48 -48.50
CA SER A 28 -60.90 21.48 -49.97
C SER A 28 -59.69 22.20 -50.58
N GLU A 29 -59.00 23.07 -49.82
CA GLU A 29 -57.76 23.78 -50.23
C GLU A 29 -56.48 23.04 -49.85
N LEU A 30 -56.61 21.92 -49.15
CA LEU A 30 -55.50 21.04 -48.78
C LEU A 30 -54.51 20.67 -49.91
N PRO A 31 -54.97 20.42 -51.19
CA PRO A 31 -54.03 20.09 -52.26
C PRO A 31 -53.11 21.24 -52.65
N LEU A 32 -53.52 22.53 -52.42
CA LEU A 32 -52.67 23.68 -52.66
C LEU A 32 -51.64 23.91 -51.55
N ILE A 33 -51.99 23.52 -50.32
CA ILE A 33 -51.15 23.69 -49.13
C ILE A 33 -50.18 22.50 -48.93
N ARG A 34 -50.43 21.36 -49.59
CA ARG A 34 -49.60 20.17 -49.51
C ARG A 34 -48.09 20.39 -49.70
N PRO A 35 -47.63 21.11 -50.74
CA PRO A 35 -46.21 21.33 -50.94
C PRO A 35 -45.62 22.22 -49.82
N ALA A 36 -46.33 23.21 -49.31
CA ALA A 36 -45.85 24.02 -48.17
C ALA A 36 -45.77 23.23 -46.86
N MET A 37 -46.74 22.36 -46.60
CA MET A 37 -46.72 21.45 -45.45
C MET A 37 -45.58 20.43 -45.52
N LEU A 38 -45.30 19.90 -46.72
CA LEU A 38 -44.16 19.00 -46.93
C LEU A 38 -42.82 19.70 -46.70
N CYS A 39 -42.64 20.93 -47.20
CA CYS A 39 -41.44 21.74 -46.94
C CYS A 39 -41.29 22.04 -45.46
N PHE A 40 -42.36 22.39 -44.75
CA PHE A 40 -42.33 22.63 -43.31
C PHE A 40 -42.00 21.37 -42.53
N ALA A 41 -42.61 20.24 -42.88
CA ALA A 41 -42.29 18.96 -42.23
C ALA A 41 -40.83 18.53 -42.48
N LEU A 42 -40.29 18.72 -43.68
CA LEU A 42 -38.90 18.45 -44.01
C LEU A 42 -37.92 19.35 -43.23
N THR A 43 -38.22 20.65 -43.13
CA THR A 43 -37.38 21.56 -42.36
C THR A 43 -37.40 21.26 -40.84
N LEU A 44 -38.57 20.86 -40.33
CA LEU A 44 -38.72 20.38 -38.93
C LEU A 44 -37.95 19.11 -38.68
N LEU A 45 -38.01 18.14 -39.56
CA LEU A 45 -37.27 16.91 -39.51
C LEU A 45 -35.76 17.14 -39.59
N ALA A 46 -35.32 17.98 -40.50
CA ALA A 46 -33.93 18.37 -40.63
C ALA A 46 -33.40 19.08 -39.38
N SER A 47 -34.18 19.97 -38.77
CA SER A 47 -33.80 20.67 -37.53
C SER A 47 -33.69 19.72 -36.35
N LEU A 48 -34.64 18.77 -36.22
CA LEU A 48 -34.57 17.73 -35.16
C LEU A 48 -33.38 16.81 -35.37
N LEU A 49 -33.04 16.43 -36.58
CA LEU A 49 -31.86 15.66 -36.93
C LEU A 49 -30.56 16.37 -36.55
N LEU A 50 -30.47 17.64 -36.90
CA LEU A 50 -29.29 18.49 -36.54
C LEU A 50 -29.12 18.63 -35.02
N LEU A 51 -30.24 18.83 -34.30
CA LEU A 51 -30.23 18.89 -32.84
C LEU A 51 -29.78 17.57 -32.21
N SER A 52 -30.30 16.45 -32.69
CA SER A 52 -29.93 15.13 -32.18
C SER A 52 -28.46 14.80 -32.47
N LEU A 53 -27.96 15.12 -33.66
CA LEU A 53 -26.55 14.95 -34.02
C LEU A 53 -25.65 15.86 -33.16
N SER A 54 -26.06 17.12 -32.95
CA SER A 54 -25.31 18.06 -32.09
C SER A 54 -25.27 17.60 -30.64
N ALA A 55 -26.38 17.08 -30.09
CA ALA A 55 -26.44 16.54 -28.75
C ALA A 55 -25.52 15.32 -28.60
N SER A 56 -25.62 14.38 -29.52
CA SER A 56 -24.77 13.16 -29.48
C SER A 56 -23.28 13.48 -29.67
N TYR A 57 -22.96 14.49 -30.46
CA TYR A 57 -21.56 14.96 -30.60
C TYR A 57 -21.03 15.55 -29.30
N ARG A 58 -21.83 16.38 -28.63
CA ARG A 58 -21.46 16.97 -27.32
C ARG A 58 -21.26 15.91 -26.26
N GLU A 59 -22.13 14.91 -26.18
CA GLU A 59 -22.00 13.80 -25.23
C GLU A 59 -20.73 12.98 -25.48
N ARG A 60 -20.43 12.69 -26.73
CA ARG A 60 -19.19 11.98 -27.10
C ARG A 60 -17.93 12.79 -26.73
N GLN A 61 -17.95 14.09 -26.92
CA GLN A 61 -16.82 14.97 -26.53
C GLN A 61 -16.69 15.06 -25.01
N ALA A 62 -17.81 15.16 -24.28
CA ALA A 62 -17.80 15.13 -22.82
C ALA A 62 -17.24 13.81 -22.27
N GLN A 63 -17.65 12.68 -22.81
CA GLN A 63 -17.12 11.37 -22.43
C GLN A 63 -15.61 11.24 -22.70
N ARG A 64 -15.13 11.72 -23.85
CA ARG A 64 -13.70 11.72 -24.17
C ARG A 64 -12.90 12.61 -23.19
N LEU A 65 -13.45 13.78 -22.83
CA LEU A 65 -12.83 14.67 -21.88
C LEU A 65 -12.74 14.05 -20.48
N GLU A 66 -13.81 13.40 -20.03
CA GLU A 66 -13.84 12.68 -18.75
C GLU A 66 -12.84 11.51 -18.75
N LEU A 67 -12.80 10.72 -19.83
CA LEU A 67 -11.84 9.65 -19.96
C LEU A 67 -10.38 10.17 -19.89
N ALA A 68 -10.10 11.28 -20.59
CA ALA A 68 -8.78 11.91 -20.57
C ALA A 68 -8.44 12.48 -19.18
N ARG A 69 -9.42 13.02 -18.46
CA ARG A 69 -9.24 13.48 -17.06
C ARG A 69 -8.95 12.32 -16.13
N HIS A 70 -9.69 11.22 -16.23
CA HIS A 70 -9.48 10.02 -15.43
C HIS A 70 -8.09 9.41 -15.67
N THR A 71 -7.68 9.26 -16.92
CA THR A 71 -6.35 8.73 -17.24
C THR A 71 -5.24 9.63 -16.73
N ARG A 72 -5.40 10.95 -16.87
CA ARG A 72 -4.44 11.92 -16.33
C ARG A 72 -4.39 11.87 -14.79
N ALA A 73 -5.54 11.80 -14.13
CA ALA A 73 -5.60 11.70 -12.67
C ALA A 73 -4.98 10.38 -12.17
N ALA A 74 -5.24 9.27 -12.84
CA ALA A 74 -4.64 7.98 -12.52
C ALA A 74 -3.10 8.01 -12.66
N ALA A 75 -2.59 8.59 -13.75
CA ALA A 75 -1.16 8.75 -13.96
C ALA A 75 -0.52 9.69 -12.92
N ALA A 76 -1.19 10.80 -12.58
CA ALA A 76 -0.71 11.72 -11.55
C ALA A 76 -0.69 11.07 -10.16
N ASN A 77 -1.71 10.28 -9.82
CA ASN A 77 -1.76 9.55 -8.56
C ASN A 77 -0.63 8.51 -8.46
N LEU A 78 -0.39 7.76 -9.54
CA LEU A 78 0.73 6.80 -9.60
C LEU A 78 2.07 7.52 -9.43
N PHE A 79 2.28 8.62 -10.13
CA PHE A 79 3.50 9.43 -10.01
C PHE A 79 3.70 9.97 -8.59
N ASN A 80 2.66 10.54 -7.99
CA ASN A 80 2.71 11.07 -6.63
C ASN A 80 2.98 9.97 -5.59
N HIS A 81 2.43 8.77 -5.82
CA HIS A 81 2.69 7.62 -4.95
C HIS A 81 4.16 7.20 -5.00
N VAL A 82 4.73 7.07 -6.19
CA VAL A 82 6.15 6.75 -6.39
C VAL A 82 7.06 7.82 -5.77
N GLU A 83 6.72 9.10 -5.92
CA GLU A 83 7.51 10.18 -5.31
C GLU A 83 7.39 10.23 -3.78
N ALA A 84 6.26 9.83 -3.21
CA ALA A 84 6.10 9.66 -1.77
C ALA A 84 6.97 8.50 -1.25
N GLU A 85 6.91 7.35 -1.92
CA GLU A 85 7.71 6.17 -1.59
C GLU A 85 9.22 6.46 -1.66
N LYS A 86 9.67 7.14 -2.71
CA LYS A 86 11.08 7.57 -2.83
C LYS A 86 11.51 8.48 -1.68
N ARG A 87 10.63 9.37 -1.22
CA ARG A 87 10.95 10.24 -0.08
C ARG A 87 11.08 9.44 1.21
N GLU A 88 10.20 8.48 1.43
CA GLU A 88 10.31 7.56 2.57
C GLU A 88 11.61 6.77 2.54
N ILE A 89 11.92 6.14 1.41
CA ILE A 89 13.18 5.40 1.23
C ILE A 89 14.37 6.29 1.59
N ARG A 90 14.46 7.48 1.01
CA ARG A 90 15.56 8.42 1.28
C ARG A 90 15.66 8.85 2.75
N SER A 91 14.55 8.91 3.46
CA SER A 91 14.56 9.29 4.88
C SER A 91 15.04 8.18 5.80
N TYR A 92 14.71 6.92 5.47
CA TYR A 92 15.07 5.76 6.30
C TYR A 92 16.35 5.03 5.86
N GLU A 93 16.75 5.16 4.59
CA GLU A 93 17.97 4.54 4.04
C GLU A 93 19.23 4.80 4.88
N PRO A 94 19.55 6.05 5.30
CA PRO A 94 20.77 6.30 6.09
C PRO A 94 20.73 5.59 7.44
N GLN A 95 19.57 5.50 8.08
CA GLN A 95 19.40 4.80 9.36
C GLN A 95 19.58 3.28 9.16
N PHE A 96 18.98 2.72 8.11
CA PHE A 96 19.14 1.33 7.76
C PHE A 96 20.59 0.96 7.48
N LEU A 97 21.32 1.79 6.74
CA LEU A 97 22.75 1.58 6.46
C LEU A 97 23.63 1.64 7.73
N VAL A 98 23.26 2.45 8.70
CA VAL A 98 23.95 2.47 10.00
C VAL A 98 23.74 1.16 10.74
N LEU A 99 22.49 0.66 10.81
CA LEU A 99 22.16 -0.61 11.46
C LEU A 99 22.84 -1.81 10.78
N LEU A 100 22.88 -1.78 9.43
CA LEU A 100 23.55 -2.79 8.61
C LEU A 100 25.06 -2.80 8.89
N ARG A 101 25.71 -1.63 8.86
CA ARG A 101 27.16 -1.51 9.14
C ARG A 101 27.54 -1.90 10.55
N ARG A 102 26.67 -1.66 11.53
CA ARG A 102 26.86 -2.08 12.92
C ARG A 102 26.53 -3.55 13.17
N GLY A 103 26.18 -4.33 12.13
CA GLY A 103 25.94 -5.75 12.24
C GLY A 103 24.63 -6.14 12.94
N LEU A 104 23.65 -5.20 13.09
CA LEU A 104 22.34 -5.56 13.60
C LEU A 104 21.53 -6.32 12.54
N ILE A 105 21.64 -5.91 11.27
CA ILE A 105 20.89 -6.50 10.15
C ILE A 105 21.84 -7.43 9.38
N GLY A 106 21.43 -8.67 9.22
CA GLY A 106 22.19 -9.69 8.48
C GLY A 106 22.53 -10.92 9.32
N GLU A 107 23.56 -11.60 8.90
CA GLU A 107 24.04 -12.79 9.60
C GLU A 107 24.93 -12.40 10.79
N GLU A 108 25.01 -13.29 11.75
CA GLU A 108 25.82 -13.16 12.95
C GLU A 108 27.32 -13.15 12.61
N ASN A 109 28.01 -12.09 12.97
CA ASN A 109 29.46 -11.97 12.75
C ASN A 109 30.25 -12.17 14.05
N ARG A 110 30.37 -13.42 14.49
CA ARG A 110 31.12 -13.80 15.70
C ARG A 110 32.57 -13.38 15.65
N LEU A 111 33.18 -13.45 14.46
CA LEU A 111 34.58 -13.06 14.28
C LEU A 111 34.81 -11.59 14.65
N ALA A 112 33.92 -10.70 14.19
CA ALA A 112 34.01 -9.29 14.53
C ALA A 112 33.88 -9.03 16.04
N TRP A 113 33.06 -9.82 16.76
CA TRP A 113 32.93 -9.72 18.21
C TRP A 113 34.21 -10.14 18.91
N ILE A 114 34.81 -11.27 18.49
CA ILE A 114 36.08 -11.78 19.04
C ILE A 114 37.21 -10.79 18.78
N GLU A 115 37.28 -10.22 17.57
CA GLU A 115 38.27 -9.20 17.24
C GLU A 115 38.12 -7.94 18.09
N ALA A 116 36.85 -7.51 18.33
CA ALA A 116 36.58 -6.37 19.19
C ALA A 116 37.00 -6.60 20.64
N ILE A 117 36.75 -7.79 21.18
CA ILE A 117 37.20 -8.18 22.52
C ILE A 117 38.75 -8.10 22.61
N ARG A 118 39.42 -8.71 21.63
CA ARG A 118 40.86 -8.73 21.55
C ARG A 118 41.45 -7.30 21.43
N LEU A 119 40.92 -6.49 20.54
CA LEU A 119 41.36 -5.11 20.35
C LEU A 119 41.14 -4.26 21.59
N SER A 120 40.02 -4.43 22.29
CA SER A 120 39.75 -3.73 23.54
C SER A 120 40.72 -4.16 24.64
N GLN A 121 40.99 -5.47 24.75
CA GLN A 121 41.95 -6.02 25.70
C GLN A 121 43.35 -5.45 25.46
N GLU A 122 43.83 -5.43 24.21
CA GLU A 122 45.16 -4.91 23.85
C GLU A 122 45.25 -3.40 24.07
N ARG A 123 44.23 -2.64 23.65
CA ARG A 123 44.22 -1.16 23.76
C ARG A 123 44.20 -0.70 25.19
N ARG A 124 43.40 -1.35 26.03
CA ARG A 124 43.24 -0.95 27.45
C ARG A 124 44.16 -1.72 28.40
N LYS A 125 44.98 -2.64 27.87
CA LYS A 125 45.87 -3.49 28.66
C LYS A 125 45.12 -4.27 29.75
N LEU A 126 43.93 -4.78 29.40
CA LEU A 126 43.12 -5.57 30.32
C LEU A 126 43.77 -6.92 30.60
N LEU A 127 43.44 -7.49 31.74
CA LEU A 127 43.83 -8.85 32.08
C LEU A 127 43.18 -9.87 31.12
N PRO A 128 43.64 -11.09 31.06
CA PRO A 128 43.08 -12.12 30.16
C PRO A 128 41.57 -12.24 30.33
N ILE A 129 40.85 -12.24 29.20
CA ILE A 129 39.39 -12.35 29.13
C ILE A 129 39.05 -13.73 28.59
N SER A 130 38.20 -14.47 29.29
CA SER A 130 37.63 -15.71 28.79
C SER A 130 36.18 -15.53 28.41
N TYR A 131 35.77 -16.17 27.31
CA TYR A 131 34.37 -16.05 26.80
C TYR A 131 33.95 -17.37 26.18
N ASP A 132 32.63 -17.65 26.27
CA ASP A 132 31.94 -18.73 25.59
C ASP A 132 30.73 -18.21 24.90
N ILE A 133 30.50 -18.62 23.62
CA ILE A 133 29.40 -18.13 22.77
C ILE A 133 28.49 -19.27 22.42
N SER A 134 27.27 -19.23 22.92
CA SER A 134 26.23 -20.22 22.63
C SER A 134 25.75 -20.15 21.16
N ALA A 135 25.04 -21.20 20.75
CA ALA A 135 24.39 -21.23 19.44
C ALA A 135 23.31 -20.13 19.33
N GLN A 136 23.20 -19.54 18.14
CA GLN A 136 22.18 -18.53 17.85
C GLN A 136 20.77 -19.11 17.97
N GLN A 137 19.88 -18.36 18.61
CA GLN A 137 18.49 -18.73 18.84
C GLN A 137 17.55 -17.63 18.34
N VAL A 138 16.36 -18.01 17.89
CA VAL A 138 15.29 -17.05 17.58
C VAL A 138 14.70 -16.54 18.88
N LEU A 139 14.68 -15.23 19.04
CA LEU A 139 14.12 -14.57 20.22
C LEU A 139 12.66 -14.22 19.95
N GLN A 140 11.78 -14.69 20.83
CA GLN A 140 10.38 -14.26 20.85
C GLN A 140 10.26 -13.00 21.69
N VAL A 141 9.99 -11.88 21.03
CA VAL A 141 9.80 -10.60 21.71
C VAL A 141 8.35 -10.51 22.21
N PRO A 142 8.12 -10.28 23.50
CA PRO A 142 6.75 -10.22 24.06
C PRO A 142 5.94 -9.00 23.59
N LEU A 143 6.60 -8.04 22.95
CA LEU A 143 5.94 -6.85 22.40
C LEU A 143 5.54 -7.10 20.94
N PRO A 144 4.36 -6.63 20.49
CA PRO A 144 3.93 -6.72 19.10
C PRO A 144 4.71 -5.73 18.23
N ILE A 145 5.97 -6.03 17.95
CA ILE A 145 6.79 -5.23 17.04
C ILE A 145 6.70 -5.87 15.67
N ALA A 146 6.15 -5.13 14.70
CA ALA A 146 6.13 -5.57 13.31
C ALA A 146 7.51 -5.34 12.68
N ILE A 147 8.34 -6.38 12.64
CA ILE A 147 9.68 -6.37 12.03
C ILE A 147 9.67 -6.85 10.56
N GLY A 148 8.49 -6.94 9.95
CA GLY A 148 8.33 -7.31 8.54
C GLY A 148 8.86 -8.71 8.22
N GLN A 149 9.80 -8.79 7.28
CA GLN A 149 10.42 -10.04 6.83
C GLN A 149 11.65 -10.44 7.66
N TYR A 150 11.91 -9.76 8.76
CA TYR A 150 13.02 -10.06 9.65
C TYR A 150 12.55 -10.79 10.89
N GLN A 151 13.45 -11.56 11.48
CA GLN A 151 13.26 -12.16 12.80
C GLN A 151 14.42 -11.78 13.69
N LEU A 152 14.12 -11.50 14.95
CA LEU A 152 15.14 -11.22 15.95
C LEU A 152 15.80 -12.53 16.38
N ARG A 153 17.11 -12.55 16.30
CA ARG A 153 17.93 -13.68 16.73
C ARG A 153 18.92 -13.19 17.77
N GLY A 154 19.34 -14.08 18.64
CA GLY A 154 20.33 -13.74 19.64
C GLY A 154 21.24 -14.91 19.97
N SER A 155 22.47 -14.55 20.35
CA SER A 155 23.48 -15.48 20.87
C SER A 155 23.93 -15.01 22.22
N THR A 156 23.88 -15.88 23.22
CA THR A 156 24.36 -15.60 24.55
C THR A 156 25.86 -15.79 24.61
N MET A 157 26.57 -14.78 25.10
CA MET A 157 28.00 -14.84 25.39
C MET A 157 28.20 -14.76 26.90
N GLN A 158 28.82 -15.79 27.48
CA GLN A 158 29.30 -15.75 28.85
C GLN A 158 30.70 -15.17 28.84
N LEU A 159 30.93 -14.16 29.62
CA LEU A 159 32.18 -13.44 29.71
C LEU A 159 32.71 -13.47 31.14
N HIS A 160 33.93 -13.90 31.31
CA HIS A 160 34.64 -13.83 32.56
C HIS A 160 35.92 -13.00 32.40
N MET A 161 36.12 -12.04 33.27
CA MET A 161 37.29 -11.15 33.24
C MET A 161 37.72 -10.73 34.63
N ASP A 162 39.02 -10.73 34.83
CA ASP A 162 39.65 -10.13 35.99
C ASP A 162 39.93 -8.66 35.74
N LEU A 163 39.70 -7.84 36.75
CA LEU A 163 39.73 -6.37 36.62
C LEU A 163 40.62 -5.76 37.73
N LEU A 164 41.29 -4.67 37.37
CA LEU A 164 41.96 -3.82 38.32
C LEU A 164 41.02 -2.76 38.92
N HIS A 165 40.10 -2.25 38.07
CA HIS A 165 39.12 -1.24 38.43
C HIS A 165 37.77 -1.50 37.82
N GLU A 166 36.67 -1.07 38.44
CA GLU A 166 35.31 -1.22 37.95
C GLU A 166 35.10 -0.51 36.60
N MET A 167 35.81 0.63 36.40
CA MET A 167 35.71 1.39 35.15
C MET A 167 36.23 0.62 33.93
N ASP A 168 37.10 -0.35 34.12
CA ASP A 168 37.63 -1.17 33.04
C ASP A 168 36.53 -1.97 32.36
N LEU A 169 35.58 -2.48 33.15
CA LEU A 169 34.40 -3.20 32.63
C LEU A 169 33.48 -2.26 31.82
N LEU A 170 33.18 -1.08 32.31
CA LEU A 170 32.31 -0.13 31.63
C LEU A 170 32.91 0.34 30.30
N ASN A 171 34.19 0.67 30.34
CA ASN A 171 34.96 1.06 29.17
C ASN A 171 35.05 -0.07 28.13
N PHE A 172 35.21 -1.31 28.60
CA PHE A 172 35.19 -2.49 27.73
C PHE A 172 33.83 -2.66 27.03
N PHE A 173 32.71 -2.50 27.75
CA PHE A 173 31.39 -2.55 27.13
C PHE A 173 31.16 -1.44 26.11
N ASP A 174 31.72 -0.26 26.37
CA ASP A 174 31.62 0.86 25.44
C ASP A 174 32.37 0.61 24.11
N ASP A 175 33.55 0.00 24.21
CA ASP A 175 34.30 -0.46 23.03
C ASP A 175 33.52 -1.54 22.27
N LEU A 176 32.92 -2.51 22.98
CA LEU A 176 32.19 -3.63 22.40
C LEU A 176 30.93 -3.17 21.64
N ARG A 177 30.28 -2.09 22.07
CA ARG A 177 29.12 -1.49 21.38
C ARG A 177 29.43 -1.04 19.95
N GLN A 178 30.70 -0.84 19.63
CA GLN A 178 31.10 -0.50 18.26
C GLN A 178 31.08 -1.69 17.31
N ALA A 179 31.22 -2.92 17.84
CA ALA A 179 31.26 -4.14 17.08
C ALA A 179 29.87 -4.79 16.83
N GLY A 180 28.84 -4.31 17.55
CA GLY A 180 27.49 -4.84 17.37
C GLY A 180 26.52 -4.40 18.45
N TYR A 181 25.33 -4.96 18.41
CA TYR A 181 24.27 -4.70 19.37
C TYR A 181 24.17 -5.85 20.37
N PHE A 182 24.30 -5.54 21.61
CA PHE A 182 24.13 -6.51 22.69
C PHE A 182 23.40 -5.90 23.89
N ALA A 183 22.76 -6.77 24.67
CA ALA A 183 22.19 -6.43 25.96
C ALA A 183 22.93 -7.19 27.05
N VAL A 184 23.26 -6.51 28.13
CA VAL A 184 23.78 -7.16 29.34
C VAL A 184 22.60 -7.75 30.09
N GLN A 185 22.49 -9.09 30.14
CA GLN A 185 21.43 -9.77 30.85
C GLN A 185 21.68 -9.82 32.35
N GLN A 186 22.90 -10.19 32.71
CA GLN A 186 23.33 -10.29 34.09
C GLN A 186 24.83 -10.02 34.15
N CYS A 187 25.28 -9.34 35.18
CA CYS A 187 26.69 -9.14 35.43
C CYS A 187 26.93 -9.14 36.93
N THR A 188 27.81 -9.98 37.42
CA THR A 188 28.15 -10.14 38.83
C THR A 188 29.62 -9.73 39.01
N LEU A 189 29.84 -8.72 39.80
CA LEU A 189 31.19 -8.30 40.22
C LEU A 189 31.47 -8.85 41.63
N LYS A 190 32.59 -9.50 41.76
CA LYS A 190 33.08 -9.99 43.06
C LYS A 190 34.43 -9.37 43.36
N ARG A 191 34.61 -8.92 44.58
CA ARG A 191 35.94 -8.46 45.02
C ARG A 191 36.79 -9.66 45.35
N SER A 192 37.89 -9.80 44.65
CA SER A 192 38.90 -10.83 44.97
C SER A 192 39.67 -10.33 46.20
N GLY A 193 39.74 -11.15 47.23
CA GLY A 193 40.43 -10.78 48.48
C GLY A 193 41.89 -10.39 48.22
N SER A 194 42.36 -9.37 48.85
CA SER A 194 43.66 -8.72 48.66
C SER A 194 44.84 -9.69 48.76
N GLY A 195 45.36 -10.05 47.60
CA GLY A 195 46.75 -10.43 47.50
C GLY A 195 47.58 -9.16 47.39
N GLY A 196 48.53 -8.89 48.29
CA GLY A 196 49.25 -7.63 48.46
C GLY A 196 50.17 -7.19 47.33
N ASN A 197 49.93 -7.56 46.08
CA ASN A 197 50.66 -7.07 44.91
C ASN A 197 49.80 -6.11 44.10
N ALA A 198 50.30 -4.94 43.81
CA ALA A 198 49.62 -3.89 43.04
C ALA A 198 49.21 -4.28 41.62
N THR A 199 49.63 -5.42 41.12
CA THR A 199 49.30 -6.02 39.81
C THR A 199 48.32 -7.18 39.89
N ALA A 200 47.85 -7.56 41.10
CA ALA A 200 46.88 -8.65 41.27
C ALA A 200 45.47 -8.10 41.01
N ALA A 201 44.63 -8.92 40.32
CA ALA A 201 43.24 -8.60 40.12
C ALA A 201 42.55 -8.31 41.46
N THR A 202 41.88 -7.14 41.54
CA THR A 202 41.14 -6.75 42.74
C THR A 202 39.68 -7.12 42.64
N LEU A 203 39.19 -7.34 41.41
CA LEU A 203 37.80 -7.65 41.06
C LEU A 203 37.75 -8.76 40.01
N SER A 204 36.71 -9.57 40.04
CA SER A 204 36.34 -10.47 38.96
C SER A 204 34.92 -10.20 38.52
N ALA A 205 34.68 -10.19 37.21
CA ALA A 205 33.39 -9.97 36.62
C ALA A 205 32.94 -11.21 35.81
N ASP A 206 31.77 -11.69 36.15
CA ASP A 206 31.05 -12.76 35.42
C ASP A 206 29.81 -12.12 34.76
N CYS A 207 29.81 -11.98 33.45
CA CYS A 207 28.75 -11.29 32.73
C CYS A 207 28.14 -12.18 31.62
N SER A 208 26.84 -12.11 31.50
CA SER A 208 26.08 -12.73 30.40
C SER A 208 25.59 -11.62 29.45
N LEU A 209 26.05 -11.67 28.22
CA LEU A 209 25.70 -10.72 27.14
C LEU A 209 24.82 -11.43 26.10
N LEU A 210 23.74 -10.79 25.71
CA LEU A 210 22.90 -11.26 24.61
C LEU A 210 23.17 -10.42 23.37
N TRP A 211 23.89 -10.97 22.41
CA TRP A 211 24.12 -10.35 21.12
C TRP A 211 22.88 -10.48 20.23
N LEU A 212 22.48 -9.38 19.61
CA LEU A 212 21.24 -9.27 18.87
C LEU A 212 21.51 -9.08 17.38
N THR A 213 20.79 -9.83 16.54
CA THR A 213 20.80 -9.69 15.09
C THR A 213 19.40 -9.83 14.52
N LEU A 214 19.14 -9.14 13.42
CA LEU A 214 17.93 -9.26 12.63
C LEU A 214 18.24 -10.04 11.35
N GLY A 215 17.94 -11.32 11.36
CA GLY A 215 18.07 -12.17 10.18
C GLY A 215 16.81 -12.14 9.33
N SER A 216 16.93 -12.23 8.01
CA SER A 216 15.78 -12.43 7.13
C SER A 216 15.14 -13.80 7.43
N ILE A 217 13.81 -13.84 7.46
CA ILE A 217 13.07 -15.09 7.38
C ILE A 217 13.33 -15.59 5.95
N ALA A 218 14.14 -16.63 5.80
CA ALA A 218 14.35 -17.24 4.49
C ALA A 218 12.96 -17.54 3.88
N PRO A 219 12.65 -17.08 2.67
CA PRO A 219 11.43 -17.52 2.01
C PRO A 219 11.52 -19.05 1.96
N ALA A 220 10.50 -19.72 2.56
CA ALA A 220 10.38 -21.16 2.44
C ALA A 220 10.59 -21.48 0.96
N ALA A 221 11.59 -22.29 0.65
CA ALA A 221 11.96 -22.63 -0.70
C ALA A 221 10.67 -23.07 -1.42
N GLN A 222 10.09 -22.14 -2.19
CA GLN A 222 9.00 -22.47 -3.10
C GLN A 222 9.60 -23.46 -4.06
N GLY A 223 9.27 -24.73 -3.84
CA GLY A 223 9.66 -25.81 -4.71
C GLY A 223 9.33 -25.38 -6.14
N ARG A 224 10.35 -25.19 -6.93
CA ARG A 224 10.22 -25.01 -8.38
C ARG A 224 9.60 -26.31 -8.89
N PRO A 225 8.47 -26.20 -9.62
CA PRO A 225 7.88 -27.35 -10.29
C PRO A 225 8.82 -27.91 -11.36
#